data_58bc1a3f9a9f59b6edc9013f524bef9d
#
_entry.id   58bc1a3f9a9f59b6edc9013f524bef9d
#
_cell.length_a   1.000
_cell.length_b   1.000
_cell.length_c   1.000
_cell.angle_alpha   90.00
_cell.angle_beta   90.00
_cell.angle_gamma   90.00
#
_symmetry.space_group_name_H-M   'P 1'
#
loop_
_entity.id
_entity.type
_entity.pdbx_description
1 polymer ?
#
loop_
_entity_poly.entity_id
_entity_poly.type
_entity_poly.pdbx_seq_one_letter_code
_entity_poly.pdbx_strand_id
1 'polypeptide(L)'
;KIMLSAYGKTHASHGNFNNYLGVPLCLASMPNDTEYAVIEMGMSAKGELSELSKLAIPDVALITAVSEGHIESFNSVEEIADAKCEIFEGMDINEGIAIVNRDITTYERCLQNIDRAGMQNVQTFGKKVDAGVRFVSSEILEDDTLRLSYSTDGEALELVIPLIPAHLAGHFAGAFAVVKALKLDPDAASAAISSFIPLIGRGALLKVKNG
;
A
#
# COMPACT_ATOMS: atom_id res chain seq x y z
N LYS A 1 -3.36 4.64 6.63
CA LYS A 1 -4.12 5.61 7.42
C LYS A 1 -3.28 6.15 8.57
N ILE A 2 -2.81 5.29 9.52
CA ILE A 2 -2.11 5.74 10.75
C ILE A 2 -0.94 6.68 10.41
N MET A 3 -0.04 6.33 9.48
CA MET A 3 1.07 7.19 9.07
C MET A 3 0.60 8.56 8.58
N LEU A 4 -0.39 8.62 7.71
CA LEU A 4 -0.91 9.88 7.15
C LEU A 4 -1.64 10.72 8.20
N SER A 5 -2.20 10.11 9.24
CA SER A 5 -2.83 10.84 10.34
C SER A 5 -1.84 11.68 11.17
N ALA A 6 -0.53 11.49 11.00
CA ALA A 6 0.50 12.35 11.59
C ALA A 6 0.58 13.73 10.94
N TYR A 7 0.05 13.86 9.72
CA TYR A 7 0.19 15.09 8.91
C TYR A 7 -1.12 15.85 8.75
N GLY A 8 -2.26 15.18 8.94
CA GLY A 8 -3.56 15.82 8.80
C GLY A 8 -4.73 14.88 8.96
N LYS A 9 -5.93 15.43 8.82
CA LYS A 9 -7.18 14.68 8.95
C LYS A 9 -7.27 13.62 7.85
N THR A 10 -7.27 12.35 8.28
CA THR A 10 -7.20 11.21 7.36
C THR A 10 -8.47 10.37 7.39
N HIS A 11 -9.20 10.35 6.29
CA HIS A 11 -10.27 9.41 6.02
C HIS A 11 -9.72 8.10 5.43
N ALA A 12 -10.42 6.97 5.62
CA ALA A 12 -10.04 5.71 4.99
C ALA A 12 -11.23 4.79 4.82
N SER A 13 -11.16 3.89 3.84
CA SER A 13 -12.14 2.80 3.66
C SER A 13 -12.35 2.05 4.96
N HIS A 14 -13.60 1.72 5.25
CA HIS A 14 -13.99 0.98 6.44
C HIS A 14 -14.24 -0.50 6.10
N GLY A 15 -13.66 -1.41 6.88
CA GLY A 15 -13.87 -2.84 6.69
C GLY A 15 -13.44 -3.31 5.30
N ASN A 16 -14.37 -3.91 4.56
CA ASN A 16 -14.19 -4.43 3.21
C ASN A 16 -14.96 -3.62 2.14
N PHE A 17 -15.22 -2.35 2.39
CA PHE A 17 -15.91 -1.44 1.47
C PHE A 17 -14.98 -1.00 0.34
N ASN A 18 -14.58 -1.96 -0.51
CA ASN A 18 -13.59 -1.79 -1.56
C ASN A 18 -14.11 -2.13 -2.98
N ASN A 19 -15.42 -2.33 -3.14
CA ASN A 19 -16.08 -2.67 -4.40
C ASN A 19 -16.91 -1.49 -4.96
N TYR A 20 -17.66 -1.73 -6.04
CA TYR A 20 -18.48 -0.74 -6.74
C TYR A 20 -19.58 -0.06 -5.88
N LEU A 21 -19.94 -0.63 -4.71
CA LEU A 21 -20.82 0.03 -3.73
C LEU A 21 -20.00 0.68 -2.60
N GLY A 22 -18.95 0.00 -2.13
CA GLY A 22 -18.17 0.41 -0.98
C GLY A 22 -17.34 1.66 -1.23
N VAL A 23 -16.68 1.76 -2.39
CA VAL A 23 -15.85 2.92 -2.74
C VAL A 23 -16.69 4.20 -2.87
N PRO A 24 -17.82 4.24 -3.62
CA PRO A 24 -18.67 5.40 -3.65
C PRO A 24 -19.21 5.82 -2.27
N LEU A 25 -19.61 4.86 -1.44
CA LEU A 25 -20.06 5.14 -0.07
C LEU A 25 -18.94 5.71 0.81
N CYS A 26 -17.73 5.19 0.67
CA CYS A 26 -16.55 5.72 1.36
C CYS A 26 -16.28 7.17 0.97
N LEU A 27 -16.32 7.49 -0.33
CA LEU A 27 -16.14 8.85 -0.85
C LEU A 27 -17.26 9.77 -0.39
N ALA A 28 -18.52 9.33 -0.45
CA ALA A 28 -19.69 10.13 -0.03
C ALA A 28 -19.72 10.40 1.49
N SER A 29 -19.12 9.52 2.30
CA SER A 29 -19.03 9.68 3.75
C SER A 29 -17.78 10.43 4.21
N MET A 30 -16.93 10.84 3.28
CA MET A 30 -15.70 11.56 3.60
C MET A 30 -16.01 12.96 4.14
N PRO A 31 -15.49 13.31 5.34
CA PRO A 31 -15.66 14.66 5.90
C PRO A 31 -15.06 15.73 4.97
N ASN A 32 -15.70 16.90 4.89
CA ASN A 32 -15.26 18.00 4.03
C ASN A 32 -13.88 18.58 4.41
N ASP A 33 -13.42 18.33 5.62
CA ASP A 33 -12.12 18.78 6.14
C ASP A 33 -11.05 17.68 6.10
N THR A 34 -11.29 16.63 5.30
CA THR A 34 -10.30 15.55 5.06
C THR A 34 -9.16 16.09 4.21
N GLU A 35 -7.94 15.90 4.70
CA GLU A 35 -6.70 16.27 4.00
C GLU A 35 -6.09 15.07 3.26
N TYR A 36 -6.26 13.86 3.82
CA TYR A 36 -5.78 12.61 3.22
C TYR A 36 -6.91 11.58 3.14
N ALA A 37 -7.10 10.98 1.97
CA ALA A 37 -8.03 9.87 1.77
C ALA A 37 -7.25 8.59 1.42
N VAL A 38 -7.49 7.49 2.15
CA VAL A 38 -6.89 6.18 1.87
C VAL A 38 -8.01 5.23 1.45
N ILE A 39 -8.17 5.05 0.16
CA ILE A 39 -9.26 4.29 -0.42
C ILE A 39 -8.75 2.93 -0.89
N GLU A 40 -9.22 1.86 -0.27
CA GLU A 40 -8.97 0.50 -0.74
C GLU A 40 -9.90 0.20 -1.90
N MET A 41 -9.34 -0.34 -2.98
CA MET A 41 -10.10 -0.78 -4.16
C MET A 41 -9.83 -2.25 -4.42
N GLY A 42 -10.87 -3.05 -4.47
CA GLY A 42 -10.85 -4.46 -4.83
C GLY A 42 -11.46 -4.69 -6.20
N MET A 43 -11.19 -5.86 -6.75
CA MET A 43 -11.76 -6.29 -8.02
C MET A 43 -12.11 -7.77 -8.00
N SER A 44 -13.10 -8.15 -8.77
CA SER A 44 -13.47 -9.52 -9.10
C SER A 44 -13.43 -9.77 -10.61
N ALA A 45 -13.46 -8.70 -11.41
CA ALA A 45 -13.43 -8.77 -12.87
C ALA A 45 -12.62 -7.59 -13.45
N LYS A 46 -12.24 -7.75 -14.72
CA LYS A 46 -11.62 -6.71 -15.54
C LYS A 46 -12.54 -5.50 -15.70
N GLY A 47 -11.97 -4.30 -15.68
CA GLY A 47 -12.69 -3.02 -15.83
C GLY A 47 -13.19 -2.44 -14.50
N GLU A 48 -13.33 -3.23 -13.43
CA GLU A 48 -13.85 -2.74 -12.16
C GLU A 48 -12.94 -1.69 -11.52
N LEU A 49 -11.62 -1.92 -11.52
CA LEU A 49 -10.67 -0.95 -10.94
C LEU A 49 -10.56 0.33 -11.78
N SER A 50 -10.71 0.24 -13.09
CA SER A 50 -10.80 1.41 -13.97
C SER A 50 -11.94 2.34 -13.58
N GLU A 51 -13.15 1.79 -13.39
CA GLU A 51 -14.33 2.54 -12.96
C GLU A 51 -14.13 3.18 -11.58
N LEU A 52 -13.63 2.40 -10.61
CA LEU A 52 -13.39 2.86 -9.24
C LEU A 52 -12.30 3.94 -9.20
N SER A 53 -11.24 3.78 -9.96
CA SER A 53 -10.15 4.75 -10.04
C SER A 53 -10.60 6.07 -10.65
N LYS A 54 -11.35 6.02 -11.75
CA LYS A 54 -11.94 7.22 -12.38
C LYS A 54 -12.91 7.98 -11.47
N LEU A 55 -13.59 7.27 -10.57
CA LEU A 55 -14.43 7.88 -9.57
C LEU A 55 -13.63 8.55 -8.44
N ALA A 56 -12.57 7.87 -7.97
CA ALA A 56 -11.78 8.35 -6.83
C ALA A 56 -10.70 9.37 -7.21
N ILE A 57 -10.21 9.33 -8.45
CA ILE A 57 -9.16 10.21 -9.01
C ILE A 57 -7.96 10.29 -8.06
N PRO A 58 -7.23 9.17 -7.85
CA PRO A 58 -6.16 9.13 -6.86
C PRO A 58 -4.92 9.91 -7.31
N ASP A 59 -4.32 10.67 -6.40
CA ASP A 59 -3.00 11.31 -6.60
C ASP A 59 -1.87 10.28 -6.53
N VAL A 60 -2.04 9.25 -5.69
CA VAL A 60 -1.08 8.16 -5.51
C VAL A 60 -1.83 6.83 -5.52
N ALA A 61 -1.42 5.91 -6.38
CA ALA A 61 -1.95 4.55 -6.38
C ALA A 61 -0.86 3.53 -6.07
N LEU A 62 -1.17 2.60 -5.18
CA LEU A 62 -0.24 1.60 -4.65
C LEU A 62 -0.72 0.18 -4.95
N ILE A 63 0.04 -0.58 -5.73
CA ILE A 63 -0.14 -2.04 -5.89
C ILE A 63 0.77 -2.77 -4.89
N THR A 64 0.17 -3.33 -3.84
CA THR A 64 0.91 -4.00 -2.76
C THR A 64 1.36 -5.41 -3.15
N ALA A 65 0.48 -6.16 -3.81
CA ALA A 65 0.73 -7.53 -4.21
C ALA A 65 -0.12 -7.92 -5.43
N VAL A 66 0.41 -8.85 -6.20
CA VAL A 66 -0.32 -9.62 -7.21
C VAL A 66 -0.11 -11.08 -6.86
N SER A 67 -1.18 -11.81 -6.65
CA SER A 67 -1.17 -13.23 -6.27
C SER A 67 -2.32 -13.96 -6.95
N GLU A 68 -2.36 -15.27 -6.85
CA GLU A 68 -3.40 -16.15 -7.39
C GLU A 68 -4.79 -15.95 -6.74
N GLY A 69 -4.90 -15.04 -5.78
CA GLY A 69 -6.22 -14.62 -5.27
C GLY A 69 -7.10 -14.15 -6.42
N HIS A 70 -8.33 -14.67 -6.50
CA HIS A 70 -9.27 -14.44 -7.61
C HIS A 70 -8.95 -15.18 -8.92
N ILE A 71 -8.07 -16.20 -8.90
CA ILE A 71 -7.72 -16.99 -10.08
C ILE A 71 -8.97 -17.66 -10.73
N GLU A 72 -10.05 -17.85 -9.95
CA GLU A 72 -11.32 -18.38 -10.47
C GLU A 72 -11.99 -17.44 -11.51
N SER A 73 -11.68 -16.15 -11.46
CA SER A 73 -12.23 -15.14 -12.38
C SER A 73 -11.23 -14.71 -13.48
N PHE A 74 -9.97 -15.19 -13.41
CA PHE A 74 -8.90 -14.83 -14.34
C PHE A 74 -8.17 -16.10 -14.81
N ASN A 75 -7.65 -16.07 -16.05
CA ASN A 75 -6.96 -17.23 -16.61
C ASN A 75 -5.49 -17.33 -16.18
N SER A 76 -4.91 -16.22 -15.69
CA SER A 76 -3.50 -16.18 -15.27
C SER A 76 -3.21 -15.06 -14.25
N VAL A 77 -2.05 -15.13 -13.61
CA VAL A 77 -1.56 -14.08 -12.69
C VAL A 77 -1.26 -12.79 -13.46
N GLU A 78 -0.86 -12.88 -14.72
CA GLU A 78 -0.65 -11.74 -15.60
C GLU A 78 -1.96 -10.99 -15.88
N GLU A 79 -3.07 -11.69 -16.08
CA GLU A 79 -4.39 -11.05 -16.22
C GLU A 79 -4.84 -10.37 -14.92
N ILE A 80 -4.50 -10.95 -13.77
CA ILE A 80 -4.74 -10.31 -12.47
C ILE A 80 -3.89 -9.04 -12.34
N ALA A 81 -2.63 -9.07 -12.79
CA ALA A 81 -1.76 -7.89 -12.82
C ALA A 81 -2.33 -6.80 -13.72
N ASP A 82 -2.81 -7.17 -14.93
CA ASP A 82 -3.44 -6.22 -15.85
C ASP A 82 -4.64 -5.54 -15.20
N ALA A 83 -5.54 -6.32 -14.61
CA ALA A 83 -6.74 -5.80 -13.95
C ALA A 83 -6.37 -4.91 -12.73
N LYS A 84 -5.33 -5.25 -11.96
CA LYS A 84 -4.86 -4.39 -10.85
C LYS A 84 -4.26 -3.07 -11.36
N CYS A 85 -3.60 -3.08 -12.51
CA CYS A 85 -3.01 -1.88 -13.10
C CYS A 85 -4.07 -0.91 -13.67
N GLU A 86 -5.31 -1.32 -13.86
CA GLU A 86 -6.43 -0.43 -14.20
C GLU A 86 -6.61 0.71 -13.18
N ILE A 87 -6.09 0.55 -11.95
CA ILE A 87 -6.11 1.60 -10.92
C ILE A 87 -5.39 2.88 -11.37
N PHE A 88 -4.47 2.79 -12.31
CA PHE A 88 -3.74 3.95 -12.83
C PHE A 88 -4.54 4.75 -13.87
N GLU A 89 -5.63 4.19 -14.42
CA GLU A 89 -6.42 4.83 -15.48
C GLU A 89 -7.25 6.04 -15.02
N GLY A 90 -7.49 6.18 -13.72
CA GLY A 90 -8.19 7.33 -13.14
C GLY A 90 -7.27 8.44 -12.64
N MET A 91 -5.95 8.29 -12.79
CA MET A 91 -4.96 9.24 -12.29
C MET A 91 -4.61 10.31 -13.32
N ASP A 92 -4.12 11.45 -12.85
CA ASP A 92 -3.44 12.41 -13.72
C ASP A 92 -2.11 11.80 -14.20
N ILE A 93 -1.87 11.79 -15.49
CA ILE A 93 -0.69 11.15 -16.09
C ILE A 93 0.62 11.87 -15.78
N ASN A 94 0.57 13.17 -15.50
CA ASN A 94 1.76 13.99 -15.26
C ASN A 94 2.06 14.15 -13.76
N GLU A 95 1.01 14.33 -12.93
CA GLU A 95 1.16 14.62 -11.51
C GLU A 95 0.97 13.37 -10.64
N GLY A 96 0.15 12.42 -11.09
CA GLY A 96 -0.14 11.17 -10.36
C GLY A 96 1.10 10.29 -10.20
N ILE A 97 1.19 9.56 -9.10
CA ILE A 97 2.34 8.70 -8.77
C ILE A 97 1.90 7.24 -8.66
N ALA A 98 2.38 6.41 -9.57
CA ALA A 98 2.20 4.97 -9.54
C ALA A 98 3.25 4.31 -8.64
N ILE A 99 2.82 3.52 -7.65
CA ILE A 99 3.73 2.80 -6.74
C ILE A 99 3.51 1.29 -6.90
N VAL A 100 4.57 0.56 -7.21
CA VAL A 100 4.51 -0.89 -7.44
C VAL A 100 5.51 -1.64 -6.58
N ASN A 101 5.08 -2.78 -6.06
CA ASN A 101 5.97 -3.70 -5.36
C ASN A 101 6.97 -4.34 -6.34
N ARG A 102 8.26 -4.08 -6.11
CA ARG A 102 9.38 -4.59 -6.94
C ARG A 102 9.57 -6.11 -6.83
N ASP A 103 9.02 -6.73 -5.79
CA ASP A 103 9.23 -8.14 -5.49
C ASP A 103 8.22 -9.08 -6.17
N ILE A 104 7.11 -8.56 -6.70
CA ILE A 104 6.10 -9.38 -7.37
C ILE A 104 6.64 -9.97 -8.68
N THR A 105 6.20 -11.16 -9.01
CA THR A 105 6.63 -11.86 -10.25
C THR A 105 6.19 -11.14 -11.52
N THR A 106 5.06 -10.47 -11.46
CA THR A 106 4.46 -9.70 -12.57
C THR A 106 4.92 -8.24 -12.63
N TYR A 107 6.02 -7.88 -11.96
CA TYR A 107 6.51 -6.49 -11.90
C TYR A 107 6.70 -5.86 -13.30
N GLU A 108 7.38 -6.56 -14.21
CA GLU A 108 7.61 -6.06 -15.57
C GLU A 108 6.29 -5.87 -16.35
N ARG A 109 5.29 -6.73 -16.08
CA ARG A 109 3.95 -6.59 -16.65
C ARG A 109 3.25 -5.34 -16.11
N CYS A 110 3.38 -5.04 -14.81
CA CYS A 110 2.85 -3.81 -14.23
C CYS A 110 3.51 -2.57 -14.85
N LEU A 111 4.84 -2.58 -15.06
CA LEU A 111 5.52 -1.46 -15.73
C LEU A 111 5.01 -1.23 -17.16
N GLN A 112 4.78 -2.30 -17.92
CA GLN A 112 4.18 -2.18 -19.26
C GLN A 112 2.78 -1.56 -19.25
N ASN A 113 1.97 -1.88 -18.24
CA ASN A 113 0.63 -1.31 -18.11
C ASN A 113 0.69 0.16 -17.66
N ILE A 114 1.62 0.52 -16.78
CA ILE A 114 1.88 1.91 -16.35
C ILE A 114 2.31 2.76 -17.55
N ASP A 115 3.22 2.25 -18.38
CA ASP A 115 3.65 2.92 -19.62
C ASP A 115 2.48 3.12 -20.60
N ARG A 116 1.65 2.08 -20.78
CA ARG A 116 0.43 2.17 -21.61
C ARG A 116 -0.58 3.17 -21.08
N ALA A 117 -0.71 3.32 -19.76
CA ALA A 117 -1.53 4.33 -19.14
C ALA A 117 -0.94 5.75 -19.26
N GLY A 118 0.30 5.88 -19.73
CA GLY A 118 0.99 7.14 -19.95
C GLY A 118 1.54 7.80 -18.68
N MET A 119 1.60 7.06 -17.56
CA MET A 119 2.05 7.58 -16.27
C MET A 119 3.53 7.99 -16.31
N GLN A 120 3.83 9.22 -15.91
CA GLN A 120 5.20 9.76 -15.93
C GLN A 120 5.98 9.50 -14.64
N ASN A 121 5.29 9.35 -13.50
CA ASN A 121 5.91 9.21 -12.20
C ASN A 121 5.68 7.80 -11.66
N VAL A 122 6.76 7.02 -11.54
CA VAL A 122 6.74 5.66 -11.01
C VAL A 122 7.69 5.55 -9.85
N GLN A 123 7.22 4.99 -8.76
CA GLN A 123 8.04 4.64 -7.60
C GLN A 123 7.89 3.15 -7.28
N THR A 124 8.85 2.62 -6.56
CA THR A 124 8.87 1.20 -6.21
C THR A 124 9.18 1.00 -4.73
N PHE A 125 8.72 -0.12 -4.20
CA PHE A 125 9.10 -0.58 -2.88
C PHE A 125 9.32 -2.10 -2.90
N GLY A 126 10.01 -2.64 -1.91
CA GLY A 126 10.24 -4.07 -1.81
C GLY A 126 11.53 -4.43 -1.09
N LYS A 127 12.00 -5.67 -1.27
CA LYS A 127 13.26 -6.19 -0.71
C LYS A 127 14.42 -6.10 -1.71
N LYS A 128 14.11 -6.07 -3.00
CA LYS A 128 15.14 -6.00 -4.05
C LYS A 128 15.98 -4.74 -3.90
N VAL A 129 17.25 -4.85 -4.27
CA VAL A 129 18.26 -3.78 -4.06
C VAL A 129 17.93 -2.50 -4.83
N ASP A 130 17.20 -2.62 -5.91
CA ASP A 130 16.78 -1.53 -6.80
C ASP A 130 15.37 -0.98 -6.48
N ALA A 131 14.77 -1.38 -5.36
CA ALA A 131 13.52 -0.80 -4.89
C ALA A 131 13.75 0.61 -4.33
N GLY A 132 12.90 1.55 -4.71
CA GLY A 132 12.97 2.96 -4.29
C GLY A 132 12.81 3.15 -2.79
N VAL A 133 11.92 2.38 -2.15
CA VAL A 133 11.89 2.19 -0.70
C VAL A 133 12.14 0.72 -0.41
N ARG A 134 13.31 0.43 0.12
CA ARG A 134 13.76 -0.95 0.32
C ARG A 134 13.59 -1.37 1.78
N PHE A 135 12.93 -2.51 2.00
CA PHE A 135 13.01 -3.23 3.27
C PHE A 135 14.36 -3.97 3.33
N VAL A 136 15.16 -3.65 4.33
CA VAL A 136 16.54 -4.17 4.49
C VAL A 136 16.58 -5.35 5.43
N SER A 137 16.06 -5.18 6.66
CA SER A 137 16.14 -6.22 7.68
C SER A 137 15.06 -6.05 8.77
N SER A 138 14.89 -7.08 9.55
CA SER A 138 14.12 -7.07 10.80
C SER A 138 14.91 -7.76 11.91
N GLU A 139 14.83 -7.21 13.12
CA GLU A 139 15.47 -7.72 14.31
C GLU A 139 14.49 -7.70 15.49
N ILE A 140 14.39 -8.83 16.22
CA ILE A 140 13.61 -8.87 17.46
C ILE A 140 14.52 -8.37 18.59
N LEU A 141 14.03 -7.36 19.32
CA LEU A 141 14.74 -6.77 20.44
C LEU A 141 14.41 -7.50 21.75
N GLU A 142 15.21 -7.24 22.80
CA GLU A 142 15.08 -7.91 24.12
C GLU A 142 13.74 -7.66 24.82
N ASP A 143 13.05 -6.57 24.48
CA ASP A 143 11.73 -6.20 25.03
C ASP A 143 10.54 -6.75 24.24
N ASP A 144 10.75 -7.76 23.38
CA ASP A 144 9.75 -8.33 22.47
C ASP A 144 9.20 -7.30 21.44
N THR A 145 9.93 -6.24 21.15
CA THR A 145 9.64 -5.35 20.02
C THR A 145 10.40 -5.77 18.76
N LEU A 146 10.01 -5.23 17.62
CA LEU A 146 10.60 -5.50 16.32
C LEU A 146 11.20 -4.22 15.75
N ARG A 147 12.51 -4.22 15.53
CA ARG A 147 13.19 -3.19 14.73
C ARG A 147 13.10 -3.59 13.26
N LEU A 148 12.61 -2.68 12.44
CA LEU A 148 12.55 -2.80 10.99
C LEU A 148 13.44 -1.74 10.37
N SER A 149 14.34 -2.14 9.49
CA SER A 149 15.24 -1.23 8.80
C SER A 149 14.85 -1.12 7.33
N TYR A 150 14.76 0.10 6.86
CA TYR A 150 14.48 0.44 5.47
C TYR A 150 15.56 1.35 4.92
N SER A 151 15.65 1.45 3.61
CA SER A 151 16.51 2.41 2.91
C SER A 151 15.69 3.13 1.84
N THR A 152 15.84 4.46 1.78
CA THR A 152 15.24 5.29 0.75
C THR A 152 16.23 6.36 0.32
N ASP A 153 16.50 6.47 -0.98
CA ASP A 153 17.49 7.39 -1.57
C ASP A 153 18.91 7.31 -0.94
N GLY A 154 19.26 6.14 -0.42
CA GLY A 154 20.55 5.90 0.27
C GLY A 154 20.53 6.25 1.76
N GLU A 155 19.45 6.81 2.27
CA GLU A 155 19.26 7.09 3.69
C GLU A 155 18.63 5.90 4.40
N ALA A 156 19.04 5.66 5.65
CA ALA A 156 18.45 4.63 6.50
C ALA A 156 17.23 5.19 7.23
N LEU A 157 16.17 4.40 7.27
CA LEU A 157 14.98 4.68 8.05
C LEU A 157 14.71 3.50 8.98
N GLU A 158 14.58 3.75 10.26
CA GLU A 158 14.29 2.72 11.27
C GLU A 158 12.89 2.88 11.85
N LEU A 159 12.24 1.76 12.09
CA LEU A 159 10.94 1.67 12.73
C LEU A 159 10.99 0.62 13.84
N VAL A 160 10.65 1.01 15.07
CA VAL A 160 10.47 0.07 16.18
C VAL A 160 8.99 -0.02 16.52
N ILE A 161 8.45 -1.24 16.48
CA ILE A 161 7.03 -1.53 16.67
C ILE A 161 6.84 -2.78 17.55
N PRO A 162 5.66 -3.01 18.11
CA PRO A 162 5.31 -4.30 18.70
C PRO A 162 5.54 -5.44 17.72
N LEU A 163 5.83 -6.64 18.23
CA LEU A 163 6.08 -7.82 17.41
C LEU A 163 4.90 -8.10 16.46
N ILE A 164 5.19 -8.22 15.18
CA ILE A 164 4.22 -8.52 14.12
C ILE A 164 4.71 -9.69 13.26
N PRO A 165 3.81 -10.36 12.51
CA PRO A 165 4.22 -11.34 11.51
C PRO A 165 5.17 -10.75 10.47
N ALA A 166 6.23 -11.48 10.13
CA ALA A 166 7.31 -11.01 9.26
C ALA A 166 6.85 -10.53 7.86
N HIS A 167 5.75 -11.09 7.33
CA HIS A 167 5.22 -10.69 6.03
C HIS A 167 4.69 -9.25 6.03
N LEU A 168 4.24 -8.72 7.18
CA LEU A 168 3.75 -7.34 7.29
C LEU A 168 4.88 -6.30 7.18
N ALA A 169 6.12 -6.68 7.50
CA ALA A 169 7.25 -5.77 7.42
C ALA A 169 7.44 -5.17 6.01
N GLY A 170 7.25 -6.00 4.96
CA GLY A 170 7.29 -5.54 3.58
C GLY A 170 6.19 -4.54 3.21
N HIS A 171 5.03 -4.60 3.85
CA HIS A 171 3.92 -3.67 3.57
C HIS A 171 4.22 -2.26 4.11
N PHE A 172 5.00 -2.12 5.17
CA PHE A 172 5.43 -0.81 5.64
C PHE A 172 6.33 -0.10 4.63
N ALA A 173 7.17 -0.83 3.87
CA ALA A 173 7.94 -0.22 2.79
C ALA A 173 7.02 0.44 1.74
N GLY A 174 5.89 -0.21 1.39
CA GLY A 174 4.87 0.39 0.52
C GLY A 174 4.22 1.63 1.13
N ALA A 175 3.94 1.61 2.44
CA ALA A 175 3.38 2.76 3.13
C ALA A 175 4.38 3.93 3.20
N PHE A 176 5.67 3.66 3.44
CA PHE A 176 6.73 4.69 3.34
C PHE A 176 6.93 5.20 1.92
N ALA A 177 6.73 4.37 0.89
CA ALA A 177 6.74 4.84 -0.49
C ALA A 177 5.62 5.85 -0.77
N VAL A 178 4.45 5.70 -0.15
CA VAL A 178 3.37 6.71 -0.21
C VAL A 178 3.79 8.00 0.52
N VAL A 179 4.37 7.90 1.73
CA VAL A 179 4.88 9.07 2.49
C VAL A 179 5.90 9.84 1.66
N LYS A 180 6.85 9.13 1.02
CA LYS A 180 7.83 9.71 0.11
C LYS A 180 7.19 10.36 -1.12
N ALA A 181 6.24 9.69 -1.76
CA ALA A 181 5.52 10.20 -2.92
C ALA A 181 4.83 11.54 -2.61
N LEU A 182 4.26 11.66 -1.42
CA LEU A 182 3.62 12.87 -0.93
C LEU A 182 4.61 13.91 -0.38
N LYS A 183 5.93 13.64 -0.43
CA LYS A 183 7.02 14.51 0.08
C LYS A 183 6.85 14.87 1.56
N LEU A 184 6.37 13.91 2.35
CA LEU A 184 6.15 14.05 3.79
C LEU A 184 7.38 13.53 4.56
N ASP A 185 7.57 14.03 5.78
CA ASP A 185 8.67 13.63 6.66
C ASP A 185 8.49 12.19 7.17
N PRO A 186 9.38 11.23 6.84
CA PRO A 186 9.24 9.83 7.26
C PRO A 186 9.33 9.62 8.77
N ASP A 187 9.98 10.50 9.52
CA ASP A 187 10.14 10.37 10.97
C ASP A 187 8.79 10.52 11.69
N ALA A 188 7.96 11.47 11.26
CA ALA A 188 6.62 11.64 11.80
C ALA A 188 5.72 10.40 11.50
N ALA A 189 5.85 9.80 10.31
CA ALA A 189 5.16 8.56 9.97
C ALA A 189 5.63 7.39 10.86
N SER A 190 6.95 7.27 11.09
CA SER A 190 7.54 6.24 11.94
C SER A 190 7.05 6.36 13.38
N ALA A 191 7.03 7.59 13.92
CA ALA A 191 6.52 7.87 15.26
C ALA A 191 5.02 7.48 15.38
N ALA A 192 4.21 7.83 14.39
CA ALA A 192 2.77 7.51 14.40
C ALA A 192 2.49 6.01 14.35
N ILE A 193 3.30 5.22 13.64
CA ILE A 193 3.09 3.77 13.48
C ILE A 193 3.75 2.95 14.59
N SER A 194 4.57 3.53 15.47
CA SER A 194 5.31 2.82 16.51
C SER A 194 4.43 2.00 17.47
N SER A 195 3.17 2.40 17.64
CA SER A 195 2.16 1.70 18.46
C SER A 195 1.23 0.80 17.64
N PHE A 196 1.57 0.51 16.38
CA PHE A 196 0.71 -0.29 15.49
C PHE A 196 0.51 -1.71 16.03
N ILE A 197 -0.75 -2.11 16.15
CA ILE A 197 -1.16 -3.47 16.48
C ILE A 197 -2.03 -3.97 15.33
N PRO A 198 -1.66 -5.11 14.69
CA PRO A 198 -2.49 -5.71 13.66
C PRO A 198 -3.87 -6.09 14.17
N LEU A 199 -4.88 -5.98 13.34
CA LEU A 199 -6.23 -6.43 13.68
C LEU A 199 -6.28 -7.96 13.82
N ILE A 200 -7.17 -8.44 14.68
CA ILE A 200 -7.50 -9.89 14.81
C ILE A 200 -7.91 -10.41 13.43
N GLY A 201 -7.33 -11.54 13.03
CA GLY A 201 -7.53 -12.11 11.69
C GLY A 201 -6.67 -11.49 10.57
N ARG A 202 -5.92 -10.40 10.87
CA ARG A 202 -4.98 -9.76 9.94
C ARG A 202 -3.55 -9.68 10.50
N GLY A 203 -3.13 -10.69 11.25
CA GLY A 203 -1.76 -10.81 11.77
C GLY A 203 -1.58 -10.40 13.22
N ALA A 204 -2.65 -10.23 14.00
CA ALA A 204 -2.52 -10.06 15.45
C ALA A 204 -1.94 -11.34 16.07
N LEU A 205 -0.87 -11.17 16.86
CA LEU A 205 -0.27 -12.27 17.63
C LEU A 205 -1.08 -12.48 18.90
N LEU A 206 -1.60 -13.67 19.09
CA LEU A 206 -2.30 -14.06 20.31
C LEU A 206 -1.30 -14.75 21.26
N LYS A 207 -1.11 -14.20 22.46
CA LYS A 207 -0.39 -14.92 23.53
C LYS A 207 -1.26 -16.08 23.99
N VAL A 208 -0.88 -17.31 23.65
CA VAL A 208 -1.49 -18.51 24.23
C VAL A 208 -0.91 -18.65 25.63
N LYS A 209 -1.75 -18.60 26.66
CA LYS A 209 -1.33 -19.01 28.01
C LYS A 209 -1.02 -20.49 27.94
N ASN A 210 0.25 -20.86 28.11
CA ASN A 210 0.60 -22.24 28.41
C ASN A 210 -0.09 -22.61 29.71
N GLY A 211 -0.98 -23.58 29.64
CA GLY A 211 -1.62 -24.19 30.81
C GLY A 211 -0.62 -24.99 31.65
#